data_3a3faa193005e38dff0f4ff33b1edb58
#
_entry.id   3a3faa193005e38dff0f4ff33b1edb58
#
_cell.length_a   1.000
_cell.length_b   1.000
_cell.length_c   1.000
_cell.angle_alpha   90.00
_cell.angle_beta   90.00
_cell.angle_gamma   90.00
#
_symmetry.space_group_name_H-M   'P 1'
#
loop_
_entity.id
_entity.type
_entity.pdbx_description
1 polymer ?
#
loop_
_entity_poly.entity_id
_entity_poly.type
_entity_poly.pdbx_seq_one_letter_code
_entity_poly.pdbx_strand_id
1 'polypeptide(L)'
;MFKLFKDRNFVVFWFGEMVSVIGDHISLIAFPWLVLQMTGSAALTGLVFAVQGIPRAVLMLAGGAVVDRTSPRLVMIVTNALRCLLVMYVAYMISQDTVDLASVFLMAFAFGVADAFFYPASTSIIPSLVSRDQLQAGNAIVQTTIHLGMTLGPVIAGLIIAGEINSIHHQETAGVGVQAISSYEQDREGLARAFFVDGLTFALSLITLLFLKVRDLEGEEKSVADTSLYIEIREAALW
;
A
#
# COMPACT_ATOMS: atom_id res chain seq x y z
N MET A 1 15.13 -19.29 4.19
CA MET A 1 14.70 -17.91 4.55
C MET A 1 15.87 -16.92 4.59
N PHE A 2 16.93 -17.11 5.41
CA PHE A 2 18.04 -16.13 5.51
C PHE A 2 18.84 -15.89 4.22
N LYS A 3 18.80 -16.78 3.23
CA LYS A 3 19.45 -16.57 1.93
C LYS A 3 18.80 -15.42 1.12
N LEU A 4 17.48 -15.20 1.27
CA LEU A 4 16.76 -14.14 0.57
C LEU A 4 17.20 -12.74 0.98
N PHE A 5 17.54 -12.54 2.26
CA PHE A 5 18.08 -11.27 2.76
C PHE A 5 19.50 -10.95 2.29
N LYS A 6 20.17 -11.89 1.57
CA LYS A 6 21.44 -11.63 0.89
C LYS A 6 21.22 -11.11 -0.54
N ASP A 7 20.04 -11.31 -1.13
CA ASP A 7 19.70 -10.76 -2.43
C ASP A 7 19.28 -9.29 -2.28
N ARG A 8 20.07 -8.40 -2.83
CA ARG A 8 19.84 -6.95 -2.74
C ARG A 8 18.51 -6.54 -3.35
N ASN A 9 18.12 -7.16 -4.46
CA ASN A 9 16.87 -6.81 -5.14
C ASN A 9 15.66 -7.21 -4.29
N PHE A 10 15.67 -8.41 -3.72
CA PHE A 10 14.62 -8.85 -2.82
C PHE A 10 14.51 -7.95 -1.58
N VAL A 11 15.64 -7.59 -0.96
CA VAL A 11 15.65 -6.72 0.23
C VAL A 11 15.10 -5.33 -0.09
N VAL A 12 15.49 -4.73 -1.21
CA VAL A 12 15.02 -3.40 -1.63
C VAL A 12 13.51 -3.43 -1.89
N PHE A 13 13.02 -4.45 -2.59
CA PHE A 13 11.59 -4.67 -2.81
C PHE A 13 10.85 -4.86 -1.48
N TRP A 14 11.30 -5.82 -0.67
CA TRP A 14 10.66 -6.15 0.60
C TRP A 14 10.60 -4.96 1.55
N PHE A 15 11.66 -4.17 1.64
CA PHE A 15 11.67 -2.98 2.48
C PHE A 15 10.66 -1.92 2.00
N GLY A 16 10.61 -1.66 0.69
CA GLY A 16 9.63 -0.75 0.11
C GLY A 16 8.19 -1.21 0.35
N GLU A 17 7.94 -2.51 0.16
CA GLU A 17 6.63 -3.13 0.40
C GLU A 17 6.23 -3.06 1.87
N MET A 18 7.14 -3.37 2.79
CA MET A 18 6.89 -3.29 4.23
C MET A 18 6.46 -1.88 4.67
N VAL A 19 7.17 -0.86 4.20
CA VAL A 19 6.86 0.53 4.53
C VAL A 19 5.53 0.95 3.91
N SER A 20 5.27 0.58 2.65
CA SER A 20 4.02 0.86 1.95
C SER A 20 2.82 0.20 2.63
N VAL A 21 2.95 -1.06 3.05
CA VAL A 21 1.88 -1.79 3.76
C VAL A 21 1.51 -1.11 5.07
N ILE A 22 2.49 -0.59 5.82
CA ILE A 22 2.20 0.18 7.04
C ILE A 22 1.39 1.44 6.69
N GLY A 23 1.79 2.16 5.64
CA GLY A 23 1.07 3.33 5.14
C GLY A 23 -0.37 3.01 4.72
N ASP A 24 -0.57 1.95 3.94
CA ASP A 24 -1.90 1.48 3.53
C ASP A 24 -2.85 1.32 4.73
N HIS A 25 -2.34 0.77 5.84
CA HIS A 25 -3.15 0.58 7.05
C HIS A 25 -3.35 1.88 7.85
N ILE A 26 -2.43 2.86 7.71
CA ILE A 26 -2.67 4.21 8.25
C ILE A 26 -3.84 4.86 7.53
N SER A 27 -3.85 4.87 6.19
CA SER A 27 -4.97 5.42 5.40
C SER A 27 -6.28 4.66 5.61
N LEU A 28 -6.22 3.33 5.78
CA LEU A 28 -7.40 2.51 6.08
C LEU A 28 -8.14 2.98 7.34
N ILE A 29 -7.43 3.50 8.31
CA ILE A 29 -8.00 4.07 9.55
C ILE A 29 -8.29 5.58 9.39
N ALA A 30 -7.39 6.32 8.74
CA ALA A 30 -7.48 7.78 8.66
C ALA A 30 -8.68 8.25 7.82
N PHE A 31 -9.03 7.60 6.70
CA PHE A 31 -10.19 7.98 5.89
C PHE A 31 -11.51 7.86 6.66
N PRO A 32 -11.84 6.71 7.30
CA PRO A 32 -13.05 6.62 8.10
C PRO A 32 -13.06 7.54 9.32
N TRP A 33 -11.91 7.73 9.96
CA TRP A 33 -11.79 8.64 11.09
C TRP A 33 -12.06 10.09 10.68
N LEU A 34 -11.51 10.52 9.53
CA LEU A 34 -11.78 11.84 8.95
C LEU A 34 -13.27 12.04 8.68
N VAL A 35 -13.95 11.07 8.06
CA VAL A 35 -15.40 11.13 7.79
C VAL A 35 -16.20 11.19 9.10
N LEU A 36 -15.79 10.42 10.11
CA LEU A 36 -16.44 10.44 11.41
C LEU A 36 -16.31 11.82 12.09
N GLN A 37 -15.13 12.42 12.05
CA GLN A 37 -14.87 13.75 12.61
C GLN A 37 -15.66 14.84 11.86
N MET A 38 -15.76 14.75 10.54
CA MET A 38 -16.50 15.74 9.73
C MET A 38 -18.02 15.66 9.93
N THR A 39 -18.56 14.46 10.17
CA THR A 39 -20.02 14.22 10.05
C THR A 39 -20.68 13.71 11.33
N GLY A 40 -19.93 13.14 12.25
CA GLY A 40 -20.45 12.42 13.41
C GLY A 40 -21.27 11.17 13.06
N SER A 41 -21.30 10.76 11.78
CA SER A 41 -22.17 9.70 11.25
C SER A 41 -21.44 8.38 11.08
N ALA A 42 -21.77 7.39 11.91
CA ALA A 42 -21.27 6.01 11.77
C ALA A 42 -21.65 5.40 10.41
N ALA A 43 -22.81 5.77 9.83
CA ALA A 43 -23.24 5.29 8.52
C ALA A 43 -22.32 5.80 7.40
N LEU A 44 -21.96 7.08 7.39
CA LEU A 44 -21.02 7.64 6.41
C LEU A 44 -19.60 7.11 6.60
N THR A 45 -19.20 6.88 7.85
CA THR A 45 -17.93 6.20 8.19
C THR A 45 -17.89 4.79 7.61
N GLY A 46 -18.96 4.01 7.74
CA GLY A 46 -19.07 2.70 7.09
C GLY A 46 -19.10 2.79 5.54
N LEU A 47 -19.76 3.84 5.01
CA LEU A 47 -19.85 4.04 3.57
C LEU A 47 -18.47 4.33 2.94
N VAL A 48 -17.60 5.10 3.58
CA VAL A 48 -16.25 5.36 3.03
C VAL A 48 -15.39 4.08 2.95
N PHE A 49 -15.53 3.17 3.91
CA PHE A 49 -14.93 1.82 3.79
C PHE A 49 -15.43 1.07 2.57
N ALA A 50 -16.74 1.12 2.31
CA ALA A 50 -17.32 0.46 1.14
C ALA A 50 -16.85 1.12 -0.17
N VAL A 51 -16.79 2.44 -0.21
CA VAL A 51 -16.32 3.23 -1.38
C VAL A 51 -14.85 2.94 -1.69
N GLN A 52 -14.03 2.69 -0.70
CA GLN A 52 -12.63 2.26 -0.89
C GLN A 52 -12.52 0.78 -1.24
N GLY A 53 -13.27 -0.08 -0.56
CA GLY A 53 -13.15 -1.54 -0.66
C GLY A 53 -13.83 -2.16 -1.88
N ILE A 54 -15.00 -1.66 -2.29
CA ILE A 54 -15.76 -2.21 -3.43
C ILE A 54 -15.00 -2.06 -4.75
N PRO A 55 -14.48 -0.87 -5.13
CA PRO A 55 -13.67 -0.73 -6.34
C PRO A 55 -12.45 -1.64 -6.34
N ARG A 56 -11.76 -1.72 -5.20
CA ARG A 56 -10.63 -2.64 -5.02
C ARG A 56 -11.03 -4.09 -5.30
N ALA A 57 -12.11 -4.59 -4.71
CA ALA A 57 -12.56 -5.97 -4.89
C ALA A 57 -13.01 -6.27 -6.33
N VAL A 58 -13.79 -5.37 -6.94
CA VAL A 58 -14.35 -5.55 -8.29
C VAL A 58 -13.26 -5.44 -9.36
N LEU A 59 -12.37 -4.45 -9.25
CA LEU A 59 -11.35 -4.17 -10.26
C LEU A 59 -10.09 -5.04 -10.11
N MET A 60 -9.92 -5.78 -9.02
CA MET A 60 -8.73 -6.60 -8.77
C MET A 60 -8.51 -7.67 -9.85
N LEU A 61 -9.60 -8.24 -10.42
CA LEU A 61 -9.50 -9.17 -11.55
C LEU A 61 -9.00 -8.48 -12.82
N ALA A 62 -9.51 -7.28 -13.09
CA ALA A 62 -9.02 -6.46 -14.20
C ALA A 62 -7.57 -6.02 -13.97
N GLY A 63 -7.22 -5.69 -12.73
CA GLY A 63 -5.85 -5.38 -12.30
C GLY A 63 -4.89 -6.52 -12.61
N GLY A 64 -5.25 -7.77 -12.28
CA GLY A 64 -4.49 -8.96 -12.64
C GLY A 64 -4.26 -9.08 -14.15
N ALA A 65 -5.32 -8.93 -14.95
CA ALA A 65 -5.22 -8.99 -16.41
C ALA A 65 -4.34 -7.88 -17.03
N VAL A 66 -4.30 -6.71 -16.41
CA VAL A 66 -3.38 -5.62 -16.81
C VAL A 66 -1.94 -5.97 -16.45
N VAL A 67 -1.71 -6.50 -15.25
CA VAL A 67 -0.38 -6.93 -14.79
C VAL A 67 0.19 -8.04 -15.68
N ASP A 68 -0.63 -9.02 -16.09
CA ASP A 68 -0.22 -10.11 -16.98
C ASP A 68 0.19 -9.63 -18.38
N ARG A 69 -0.31 -8.47 -18.81
CA ARG A 69 -0.01 -7.88 -20.14
C ARG A 69 1.05 -6.78 -20.10
N THR A 70 1.45 -6.36 -18.90
CA THR A 70 2.40 -5.28 -18.68
C THR A 70 3.48 -5.70 -17.70
N SER A 71 4.33 -4.77 -17.30
CA SER A 71 5.34 -5.04 -16.26
C SER A 71 4.73 -4.85 -14.87
N PRO A 72 4.75 -5.86 -13.98
CA PRO A 72 4.32 -5.70 -12.59
C PRO A 72 5.01 -4.51 -11.89
N ARG A 73 6.31 -4.33 -12.16
CA ARG A 73 7.07 -3.18 -11.64
C ARG A 73 6.51 -1.84 -12.10
N LEU A 74 6.13 -1.70 -13.38
CA LEU A 74 5.57 -0.45 -13.90
C LEU A 74 4.21 -0.15 -13.26
N VAL A 75 3.35 -1.16 -13.12
CA VAL A 75 2.05 -1.02 -12.45
C VAL A 75 2.24 -0.55 -11.01
N MET A 76 3.17 -1.16 -10.26
CA MET A 76 3.48 -0.74 -8.88
C MET A 76 4.00 0.70 -8.81
N ILE A 77 4.87 1.12 -9.74
CA ILE A 77 5.39 2.50 -9.82
C ILE A 77 4.25 3.50 -10.02
N VAL A 78 3.38 3.24 -11.01
CA VAL A 78 2.27 4.14 -11.36
C VAL A 78 1.26 4.23 -10.20
N THR A 79 0.89 3.10 -9.63
CA THR A 79 -0.08 3.06 -8.53
C THR A 79 0.47 3.67 -7.24
N ASN A 80 1.74 3.45 -6.89
CA ASN A 80 2.37 4.11 -5.74
C ASN A 80 2.49 5.62 -5.94
N ALA A 81 2.84 6.08 -7.14
CA ALA A 81 2.86 7.51 -7.45
C ALA A 81 1.46 8.12 -7.30
N LEU A 82 0.43 7.45 -7.82
CA LEU A 82 -0.95 7.91 -7.68
C LEU A 82 -1.39 7.93 -6.21
N ARG A 83 -1.16 6.87 -5.45
CA ARG A 83 -1.51 6.81 -4.01
C ARG A 83 -0.79 7.90 -3.21
N CYS A 84 0.51 8.09 -3.45
CA CYS A 84 1.28 9.18 -2.85
C CYS A 84 0.63 10.54 -3.11
N LEU A 85 0.29 10.85 -4.36
CA LEU A 85 -0.35 12.11 -4.73
C LEU A 85 -1.72 12.29 -4.07
N LEU A 86 -2.55 11.23 -4.04
CA LEU A 86 -3.88 11.26 -3.43
C LEU A 86 -3.80 11.58 -1.92
N VAL A 87 -2.99 10.85 -1.17
CA VAL A 87 -2.91 11.04 0.29
C VAL A 87 -2.21 12.35 0.66
N MET A 88 -1.20 12.77 -0.10
CA MET A 88 -0.56 14.09 0.09
C MET A 88 -1.54 15.23 -0.20
N TYR A 89 -2.41 15.07 -1.21
CA TYR A 89 -3.46 16.05 -1.49
C TYR A 89 -4.49 16.11 -0.37
N VAL A 90 -4.91 14.98 0.19
CA VAL A 90 -5.80 14.95 1.37
C VAL A 90 -5.14 15.64 2.57
N ALA A 91 -3.86 15.33 2.86
CA ALA A 91 -3.10 16.01 3.92
C ALA A 91 -3.07 17.53 3.72
N TYR A 92 -2.84 17.97 2.48
CA TYR A 92 -2.86 19.39 2.13
C TYR A 92 -4.25 20.01 2.36
N MET A 93 -5.33 19.40 1.88
CA MET A 93 -6.70 19.91 2.08
C MET A 93 -7.05 20.04 3.56
N ILE A 94 -6.67 19.06 4.38
CA ILE A 94 -6.88 19.10 5.82
C ILE A 94 -6.10 20.26 6.45
N SER A 95 -4.85 20.46 6.05
CA SER A 95 -3.98 21.52 6.59
C SER A 95 -4.50 22.92 6.25
N GLN A 96 -5.15 23.09 5.08
CA GLN A 96 -5.74 24.36 4.63
C GLN A 96 -7.20 24.56 5.08
N ASP A 97 -7.77 23.63 5.84
CA ASP A 97 -9.19 23.65 6.26
C ASP A 97 -10.17 23.74 5.06
N THR A 98 -9.80 23.16 3.94
CA THR A 98 -10.57 23.15 2.69
C THR A 98 -11.18 21.79 2.37
N VAL A 99 -11.01 20.81 3.26
CA VAL A 99 -11.51 19.45 3.07
C VAL A 99 -13.04 19.42 3.11
N ASP A 100 -13.65 18.86 2.08
CA ASP A 100 -15.09 18.60 2.01
C ASP A 100 -15.36 17.09 1.86
N LEU A 101 -16.58 16.69 2.22
CA LEU A 101 -16.97 15.29 2.25
C LEU A 101 -16.91 14.62 0.86
N ALA A 102 -17.31 15.34 -0.20
CA ALA A 102 -17.32 14.80 -1.55
C ALA A 102 -15.89 14.51 -2.02
N SER A 103 -14.95 15.42 -1.74
CA SER A 103 -13.52 15.23 -2.03
C SER A 103 -12.95 14.02 -1.29
N VAL A 104 -13.29 13.83 -0.01
CA VAL A 104 -12.83 12.67 0.78
C VAL A 104 -13.32 11.36 0.16
N PHE A 105 -14.60 11.28 -0.23
CA PHE A 105 -15.15 10.09 -0.89
C PHE A 105 -14.50 9.84 -2.26
N LEU A 106 -14.27 10.90 -3.04
CA LEU A 106 -13.59 10.78 -4.34
C LEU A 106 -12.16 10.27 -4.18
N MET A 107 -11.41 10.80 -3.20
CA MET A 107 -10.04 10.36 -2.93
C MET A 107 -10.01 8.91 -2.42
N ALA A 108 -10.92 8.53 -1.52
CA ALA A 108 -11.06 7.15 -1.04
C ALA A 108 -11.39 6.18 -2.18
N PHE A 109 -12.28 6.56 -3.10
CA PHE A 109 -12.59 5.78 -4.29
C PHE A 109 -11.36 5.61 -5.19
N ALA A 110 -10.67 6.71 -5.52
CA ALA A 110 -9.47 6.68 -6.36
C ALA A 110 -8.34 5.85 -5.73
N PHE A 111 -8.20 5.91 -4.39
CA PHE A 111 -7.27 5.10 -3.65
C PHE A 111 -7.60 3.60 -3.77
N GLY A 112 -8.88 3.23 -3.59
CA GLY A 112 -9.35 1.85 -3.77
C GLY A 112 -9.14 1.33 -5.19
N VAL A 113 -9.33 2.17 -6.21
CA VAL A 113 -9.00 1.84 -7.61
C VAL A 113 -7.49 1.58 -7.76
N ALA A 114 -6.63 2.44 -7.23
CA ALA A 114 -5.18 2.25 -7.31
C ALA A 114 -4.74 0.94 -6.65
N ASP A 115 -5.32 0.59 -5.50
CA ASP A 115 -5.06 -0.66 -4.77
C ASP A 115 -5.45 -1.90 -5.57
N ALA A 116 -6.53 -1.83 -6.36
CA ALA A 116 -6.98 -2.93 -7.20
C ALA A 116 -5.92 -3.39 -8.21
N PHE A 117 -5.04 -2.49 -8.64
CA PHE A 117 -3.94 -2.80 -9.56
C PHE A 117 -2.62 -3.09 -8.82
N PHE A 118 -2.39 -2.42 -7.69
CA PHE A 118 -1.16 -2.61 -6.92
C PHE A 118 -1.04 -4.03 -6.36
N TYR A 119 -2.10 -4.55 -5.73
CA TYR A 119 -2.06 -5.83 -5.03
C TYR A 119 -1.69 -7.02 -5.94
N PRO A 120 -2.31 -7.24 -7.13
CA PRO A 120 -1.87 -8.28 -8.04
C PRO A 120 -0.45 -8.04 -8.57
N ALA A 121 -0.04 -6.79 -8.78
CA ALA A 121 1.31 -6.48 -9.24
C ALA A 121 2.38 -6.84 -8.20
N SER A 122 2.13 -6.55 -6.91
CA SER A 122 3.08 -6.86 -5.82
C SER A 122 3.27 -8.36 -5.61
N THR A 123 2.25 -9.16 -5.89
CA THR A 123 2.37 -10.63 -5.85
C THR A 123 3.04 -11.20 -7.10
N SER A 124 2.74 -10.64 -8.27
CA SER A 124 3.27 -11.12 -9.56
C SER A 124 4.76 -10.76 -9.77
N ILE A 125 5.31 -9.80 -9.05
CA ILE A 125 6.74 -9.43 -9.20
C ILE A 125 7.68 -10.42 -8.52
N ILE A 126 7.22 -11.18 -7.51
CA ILE A 126 8.07 -12.05 -6.68
C ILE A 126 8.87 -13.08 -7.48
N PRO A 127 8.30 -13.79 -8.48
CA PRO A 127 9.04 -14.74 -9.29
C PRO A 127 10.22 -14.13 -10.07
N SER A 128 10.14 -12.85 -10.41
CA SER A 128 11.21 -12.14 -11.10
C SER A 128 12.34 -11.65 -10.18
N LEU A 129 12.15 -11.73 -8.86
CA LEU A 129 13.11 -11.30 -7.85
C LEU A 129 13.88 -12.44 -7.22
N VAL A 130 13.27 -13.63 -7.11
CA VAL A 130 13.84 -14.77 -6.40
C VAL A 130 13.94 -15.98 -7.31
N SER A 131 14.82 -16.93 -6.98
CA SER A 131 14.93 -18.20 -7.70
C SER A 131 13.75 -19.13 -7.39
N ARG A 132 13.47 -20.10 -8.28
CA ARG A 132 12.31 -21.01 -8.16
C ARG A 132 12.28 -21.79 -6.82
N ASP A 133 13.44 -22.18 -6.32
CA ASP A 133 13.60 -22.86 -5.00
C ASP A 133 13.30 -21.94 -3.80
N GLN A 134 13.29 -20.63 -4.00
CA GLN A 134 13.07 -19.63 -2.96
C GLN A 134 11.68 -18.97 -3.02
N LEU A 135 10.86 -19.28 -4.04
CA LEU A 135 9.53 -18.67 -4.24
C LEU A 135 8.61 -18.83 -3.02
N GLN A 136 8.58 -20.04 -2.44
CA GLN A 136 7.74 -20.28 -1.25
C GLN A 136 8.19 -19.42 -0.07
N ALA A 137 9.51 -19.30 0.15
CA ALA A 137 10.06 -18.49 1.23
C ALA A 137 9.83 -16.97 0.97
N GLY A 138 9.97 -16.52 -0.28
CA GLY A 138 9.69 -15.13 -0.67
C GLY A 138 8.24 -14.74 -0.43
N ASN A 139 7.30 -15.57 -0.91
CA ASN A 139 5.87 -15.36 -0.67
C ASN A 139 5.54 -15.38 0.83
N ALA A 140 6.11 -16.31 1.60
CA ALA A 140 5.87 -16.38 3.05
C ALA A 140 6.34 -15.11 3.78
N ILE A 141 7.50 -14.55 3.40
CA ILE A 141 8.01 -13.30 4.00
C ILE A 141 7.08 -12.14 3.66
N VAL A 142 6.67 -11.98 2.40
CA VAL A 142 5.78 -10.91 1.96
C VAL A 142 4.41 -11.01 2.66
N GLN A 143 3.81 -12.19 2.70
CA GLN A 143 2.54 -12.41 3.40
C GLN A 143 2.64 -12.14 4.90
N THR A 144 3.73 -12.56 5.54
CA THR A 144 3.98 -12.24 6.96
C THR A 144 4.07 -10.73 7.18
N THR A 145 4.72 -10.01 6.26
CA THR A 145 4.83 -8.54 6.32
C THR A 145 3.46 -7.87 6.20
N ILE A 146 2.60 -8.35 5.29
CA ILE A 146 1.23 -7.86 5.15
C ILE A 146 0.45 -8.07 6.45
N HIS A 147 0.51 -9.26 7.05
CA HIS A 147 -0.18 -9.54 8.31
C HIS A 147 0.36 -8.72 9.49
N LEU A 148 1.67 -8.49 9.54
CA LEU A 148 2.26 -7.58 10.53
C LEU A 148 1.77 -6.14 10.34
N GLY A 149 1.69 -5.66 9.09
CA GLY A 149 1.11 -4.38 8.76
C GLY A 149 -0.35 -4.24 9.19
N MET A 150 -1.17 -5.28 8.94
CA MET A 150 -2.57 -5.34 9.40
C MET A 150 -2.71 -5.22 10.92
N THR A 151 -1.73 -5.75 11.67
CA THR A 151 -1.76 -5.74 13.13
C THR A 151 -1.17 -4.44 13.71
N LEU A 152 -0.05 -3.99 13.17
CA LEU A 152 0.69 -2.83 13.69
C LEU A 152 0.19 -1.50 13.09
N GLY A 153 -0.29 -1.51 11.85
CA GLY A 153 -0.73 -0.31 11.14
C GLY A 153 -1.81 0.48 11.89
N PRO A 154 -2.91 -0.14 12.35
CA PRO A 154 -3.93 0.55 13.14
C PRO A 154 -3.39 1.15 14.45
N VAL A 155 -2.43 0.48 15.10
CA VAL A 155 -1.80 1.00 16.32
C VAL A 155 -0.96 2.25 15.98
N ILE A 156 -0.17 2.17 14.93
CA ILE A 156 0.66 3.29 14.45
C ILE A 156 -0.24 4.46 14.03
N ALA A 157 -1.31 4.18 13.27
CA ALA A 157 -2.29 5.19 12.87
C ALA A 157 -2.90 5.89 14.10
N GLY A 158 -3.34 5.12 15.08
CA GLY A 158 -3.90 5.66 16.31
C GLY A 158 -2.92 6.55 17.08
N LEU A 159 -1.64 6.14 17.19
CA LEU A 159 -0.60 6.93 17.84
C LEU A 159 -0.30 8.23 17.08
N ILE A 160 -0.30 8.21 15.75
CA ILE A 160 -0.07 9.41 14.93
C ILE A 160 -1.26 10.38 15.04
N ILE A 161 -2.49 9.86 14.96
CA ILE A 161 -3.71 10.68 14.99
C ILE A 161 -3.95 11.25 16.39
N ALA A 162 -3.85 10.43 17.43
CA ALA A 162 -4.09 10.87 18.80
C ALA A 162 -2.98 11.79 19.37
N GLY A 163 -1.80 11.84 18.72
CA GLY A 163 -0.64 12.54 19.29
C GLY A 163 -0.06 11.82 20.51
N GLU A 164 0.69 12.55 21.33
CA GLU A 164 1.33 11.96 22.52
C GLU A 164 0.29 11.42 23.52
N ILE A 165 0.54 10.22 24.04
CA ILE A 165 -0.26 9.55 25.10
C ILE A 165 -0.41 10.42 26.36
N ASN A 166 0.45 11.43 26.54
CA ASN A 166 0.40 12.39 27.65
C ASN A 166 -0.84 13.30 27.65
N SER A 167 -1.58 13.42 26.55
CA SER A 167 -2.82 14.20 26.52
C SER A 167 -3.94 13.62 27.39
N ILE A 168 -3.83 12.36 27.77
CA ILE A 168 -4.82 11.70 28.66
C ILE A 168 -4.81 12.29 30.08
N HIS A 169 -3.69 12.84 30.52
CA HIS A 169 -3.58 13.41 31.89
C HIS A 169 -3.98 14.88 32.01
N HIS A 170 -4.16 15.63 30.92
CA HIS A 170 -4.59 17.02 30.94
C HIS A 170 -6.11 17.22 30.90
N GLN A 171 -6.88 16.14 30.80
CA GLN A 171 -8.33 16.17 30.61
C GLN A 171 -9.14 16.53 31.89
N GLU A 172 -8.52 16.56 33.06
CA GLU A 172 -9.26 16.77 34.34
C GLU A 172 -9.50 18.24 34.73
N THR A 173 -8.91 19.23 34.04
CA THR A 173 -8.94 20.63 34.51
C THR A 173 -9.57 21.64 33.53
N ALA A 174 -9.94 21.27 32.31
CA ALA A 174 -10.54 22.18 31.35
C ALA A 174 -12.07 22.01 31.26
N GLY A 175 -12.83 23.10 31.13
CA GLY A 175 -14.30 23.08 31.02
C GLY A 175 -14.73 22.39 29.69
N VAL A 176 -15.89 21.72 29.70
CA VAL A 176 -16.40 20.85 28.63
C VAL A 176 -16.34 21.47 27.22
N GLY A 177 -16.57 22.79 27.10
CA GLY A 177 -16.54 23.48 25.80
C GLY A 177 -15.13 23.67 25.21
N VAL A 178 -14.14 23.94 26.08
CA VAL A 178 -12.72 24.13 25.68
C VAL A 178 -12.10 22.80 25.31
N GLN A 179 -12.50 21.71 25.97
CA GLN A 179 -12.03 20.35 25.65
C GLN A 179 -12.50 19.88 24.30
N ALA A 180 -13.75 20.16 23.89
CA ALA A 180 -14.28 19.74 22.59
C ALA A 180 -13.56 20.45 21.42
N ILE A 181 -13.24 21.74 21.57
CA ILE A 181 -12.51 22.49 20.52
C ILE A 181 -11.05 22.03 20.42
N SER A 182 -10.37 21.83 21.55
CA SER A 182 -8.97 21.39 21.55
C SER A 182 -8.80 19.97 21.03
N SER A 183 -9.73 19.06 21.30
CA SER A 183 -9.69 17.71 20.75
C SER A 183 -9.93 17.69 19.24
N TYR A 184 -10.86 18.52 18.73
CA TYR A 184 -11.11 18.61 17.28
C TYR A 184 -9.88 19.14 16.50
N GLU A 185 -9.25 20.21 16.99
CA GLU A 185 -8.04 20.76 16.36
C GLU A 185 -6.88 19.75 16.41
N GLN A 186 -6.69 19.07 17.53
CA GLN A 186 -5.66 18.05 17.69
C GLN A 186 -5.89 16.85 16.76
N ASP A 187 -7.11 16.36 16.64
CA ASP A 187 -7.46 15.25 15.73
C ASP A 187 -7.25 15.64 14.27
N ARG A 188 -7.56 16.88 13.89
CA ARG A 188 -7.33 17.40 12.53
C ARG A 188 -5.85 17.45 12.18
N GLU A 189 -5.01 17.98 13.06
CA GLU A 189 -3.55 17.96 12.84
C GLU A 189 -3.00 16.52 12.81
N GLY A 190 -3.50 15.64 13.68
CA GLY A 190 -3.14 14.24 13.71
C GLY A 190 -3.48 13.53 12.40
N LEU A 191 -4.67 13.78 11.84
CA LEU A 191 -5.10 13.27 10.54
C LEU A 191 -4.23 13.79 9.40
N ALA A 192 -3.93 15.09 9.36
CA ALA A 192 -3.04 15.66 8.35
C ALA A 192 -1.65 15.00 8.42
N ARG A 193 -1.11 14.79 9.63
CA ARG A 193 0.16 14.07 9.85
C ARG A 193 0.07 12.62 9.39
N ALA A 194 -1.03 11.92 9.67
CA ALA A 194 -1.23 10.52 9.28
C ALA A 194 -1.19 10.37 7.76
N PHE A 195 -1.95 11.18 7.01
CA PHE A 195 -1.92 11.17 5.55
C PHE A 195 -0.56 11.62 4.98
N PHE A 196 0.11 12.58 5.62
CA PHE A 196 1.45 13.00 5.21
C PHE A 196 2.49 11.89 5.41
N VAL A 197 2.47 11.22 6.56
CA VAL A 197 3.35 10.06 6.84
C VAL A 197 3.08 8.95 5.85
N ASP A 198 1.82 8.64 5.55
CA ASP A 198 1.46 7.65 4.54
C ASP A 198 1.98 8.05 3.15
N GLY A 199 1.82 9.30 2.75
CA GLY A 199 2.43 9.81 1.51
C GLY A 199 3.94 9.60 1.44
N LEU A 200 4.67 9.79 2.55
CA LEU A 200 6.10 9.51 2.63
C LEU A 200 6.41 8.01 2.49
N THR A 201 5.55 7.13 3.02
CA THR A 201 5.73 5.67 2.86
C THR A 201 5.60 5.26 1.40
N PHE A 202 4.60 5.79 0.66
CA PHE A 202 4.46 5.56 -0.78
C PHE A 202 5.61 6.16 -1.59
N ALA A 203 6.08 7.36 -1.24
CA ALA A 203 7.24 7.97 -1.89
C ALA A 203 8.51 7.11 -1.71
N LEU A 204 8.74 6.60 -0.50
CA LEU A 204 9.88 5.73 -0.22
C LEU A 204 9.76 4.40 -0.98
N SER A 205 8.57 3.77 -0.98
CA SER A 205 8.30 2.57 -1.77
C SER A 205 8.50 2.82 -3.27
N LEU A 206 8.05 3.96 -3.79
CA LEU A 206 8.28 4.38 -5.17
C LEU A 206 9.79 4.46 -5.49
N ILE A 207 10.57 5.09 -4.61
CA ILE A 207 12.03 5.18 -4.76
C ILE A 207 12.66 3.78 -4.80
N THR A 208 12.28 2.87 -3.92
CA THR A 208 12.81 1.49 -3.93
C THR A 208 12.49 0.77 -5.23
N LEU A 209 11.27 0.93 -5.77
CA LEU A 209 10.87 0.35 -7.06
C LEU A 209 11.65 0.92 -8.24
N LEU A 210 12.04 2.20 -8.21
CA LEU A 210 12.88 2.80 -9.25
C LEU A 210 14.29 2.21 -9.30
N PHE A 211 14.84 1.79 -8.15
CA PHE A 211 16.14 1.14 -8.06
C PHE A 211 16.10 -0.38 -8.24
N LEU A 212 14.92 -0.97 -8.30
CA LEU A 212 14.73 -2.41 -8.43
C LEU A 212 15.15 -2.90 -9.82
N LYS A 213 15.99 -3.94 -9.87
CA LYS A 213 16.34 -4.64 -11.12
C LYS A 213 15.55 -5.95 -11.19
N VAL A 214 14.61 -6.01 -12.11
CA VAL A 214 13.75 -7.17 -12.36
C VAL A 214 14.41 -8.09 -13.37
N ARG A 215 14.39 -9.41 -13.17
CA ARG A 215 14.83 -10.40 -14.16
C ARG A 215 13.80 -10.51 -15.27
N ASP A 216 14.29 -10.62 -16.49
CA ASP A 216 13.46 -10.89 -17.65
C ASP A 216 13.15 -12.40 -17.74
N LEU A 217 12.01 -12.79 -17.16
CA LEU A 217 11.57 -14.19 -17.16
C LEU A 217 11.12 -14.67 -18.55
N GLU A 218 10.61 -13.78 -19.40
CA GLU A 218 10.21 -14.14 -20.76
C GLU A 218 11.41 -14.54 -21.62
N GLY A 219 12.55 -13.88 -21.43
CA GLY A 219 13.80 -14.24 -22.11
C GLY A 219 14.35 -15.60 -21.64
N GLU A 220 14.25 -15.90 -20.34
CA GLU A 220 14.69 -17.18 -19.78
C GLU A 220 13.76 -18.34 -20.21
N GLU A 221 12.45 -18.18 -20.23
CA GLU A 221 11.50 -19.21 -20.66
C GLU A 221 11.64 -19.53 -22.16
N LYS A 222 11.80 -18.54 -23.02
CA LYS A 222 12.09 -18.74 -24.44
C LYS A 222 13.42 -19.46 -24.66
N SER A 223 14.46 -19.07 -23.93
CA SER A 223 15.78 -19.72 -24.02
C SER A 223 15.73 -21.18 -23.56
N VAL A 224 14.97 -21.50 -22.50
CA VAL A 224 14.81 -22.88 -22.02
C VAL A 224 13.98 -23.71 -23.00
N ALA A 225 12.90 -23.15 -23.56
CA ALA A 225 12.06 -23.81 -24.56
C ALA A 225 12.84 -24.12 -25.86
N ASP A 226 13.60 -23.15 -26.37
CA ASP A 226 14.45 -23.35 -27.56
C ASP A 226 15.54 -24.39 -27.32
N THR A 227 16.13 -24.41 -26.11
CA THR A 227 17.17 -25.40 -25.77
C THR A 227 16.57 -26.80 -25.63
N SER A 228 15.37 -26.94 -25.05
CA SER A 228 14.71 -28.24 -24.94
C SER A 228 14.29 -28.79 -26.29
N LEU A 229 13.73 -27.93 -27.14
CA LEU A 229 13.36 -28.29 -28.52
C LEU A 229 14.57 -28.71 -29.37
N TYR A 230 15.72 -28.03 -29.18
CA TYR A 230 16.97 -28.39 -29.86
C TYR A 230 17.51 -29.75 -29.39
N ILE A 231 17.40 -30.06 -28.09
CA ILE A 231 17.80 -31.36 -27.52
C ILE A 231 16.89 -32.47 -28.06
N GLU A 232 15.57 -32.28 -28.05
CA GLU A 232 14.59 -33.23 -28.57
C GLU A 232 14.80 -33.54 -30.09
N ILE A 233 15.03 -32.51 -30.91
CA ILE A 233 15.32 -32.67 -32.34
C ILE A 233 16.64 -33.43 -32.55
N ARG A 234 17.67 -33.15 -31.75
CA ARG A 234 18.96 -33.82 -31.82
C ARG A 234 18.86 -35.30 -31.41
N GLU A 235 18.10 -35.61 -30.38
CA GLU A 235 17.85 -36.99 -29.96
C GLU A 235 17.03 -37.77 -30.99
N ALA A 236 16.00 -37.15 -31.59
CA ALA A 236 15.21 -37.74 -32.67
C ALA A 236 16.03 -38.02 -33.95
N ALA A 237 17.07 -37.22 -34.20
CA ALA A 237 17.94 -37.41 -35.37
C ALA A 237 19.03 -38.50 -35.17
N LEU A 238 19.16 -39.03 -33.98
CA LEU A 238 20.13 -40.08 -33.64
C LEU A 238 19.52 -41.49 -33.61
N TRP A 239 18.23 -41.62 -33.90
CA TRP A 239 17.46 -42.86 -34.10
C TRP A 239 17.01 -43.03 -35.55
#